data_a0915aac294449069a4871fc43184fd1
#
_entry.id   a0915aac294449069a4871fc43184fd1
#
_cell.length_a   1.000
_cell.length_b   1.000
_cell.length_c   1.000
_cell.angle_alpha   90.00
_cell.angle_beta   90.00
_cell.angle_gamma   90.00
#
_symmetry.space_group_name_H-M   'P 1'
#
loop_
_entity.id
_entity.type
_entity.pdbx_description
1 polymer ?
#
loop_
_entity_poly.entity_id
_entity_poly.type
_entity_poly.pdbx_seq_one_letter_code
_entity_poly.pdbx_strand_id
1 'polypeptide(L)'
;AHNLYLDNTLITELVIPGTVTKIGSYAFSGYIGLTDIRIPDNVISIGDSAFSGCIGFKNLVIPNSVTSIGNAAFNGCTNLESITLPFVGAEKDGEENGSLSYIFGSSYGAASLKLKSVVVTGGTKIGSYAFSGYTGLTDIRIPDNVISIGVSAFKDCKGLTNLVIPNTVKTIGANAFSGCTGFKNLVIPNSVTSIGYAAFDGCTNLESITLPFVGAEKDGTANTDFAYIFGYSSYKPYNIPSGLKTVSITGGESIGNAAFYECGTITSIR
;
A
#
# COMPACT_ATOMS: atom_id res chain seq x y z
N ALA A 1 -6.18 -8.48 29.16
CA ALA A 1 -5.33 -7.28 29.13
C ALA A 1 -4.37 -7.37 30.31
N HIS A 2 -3.09 -7.12 30.07
CA HIS A 2 -2.02 -7.23 31.05
C HIS A 2 -1.17 -5.96 31.04
N ASN A 3 -0.47 -5.72 32.14
CA ASN A 3 0.59 -4.72 32.24
C ASN A 3 1.88 -5.40 32.67
N LEU A 4 3.01 -4.88 32.22
CA LEU A 4 4.33 -5.28 32.68
C LEU A 4 4.75 -4.38 33.85
N TYR A 5 5.28 -4.97 34.91
CA TYR A 5 5.81 -4.24 36.06
C TYR A 5 7.24 -4.74 36.38
N LEU A 6 8.11 -3.81 36.68
CA LEU A 6 9.42 -4.06 37.27
C LEU A 6 9.47 -3.30 38.60
N ASP A 7 9.69 -4.00 39.69
CA ASP A 7 9.75 -3.42 41.05
C ASP A 7 8.53 -2.51 41.35
N ASN A 8 7.32 -3.01 41.03
CA ASN A 8 6.03 -2.30 41.12
C ASN A 8 5.88 -1.04 40.23
N THR A 9 6.82 -0.79 39.34
CA THR A 9 6.75 0.29 38.38
C THR A 9 6.21 -0.24 37.04
N LEU A 10 5.18 0.43 36.48
CA LEU A 10 4.63 0.07 35.17
C LEU A 10 5.70 0.28 34.10
N ILE A 11 5.96 -0.79 33.33
CA ILE A 11 6.83 -0.70 32.15
C ILE A 11 5.98 -0.25 30.96
N THR A 12 6.33 0.91 30.41
CA THR A 12 5.71 1.48 29.20
C THR A 12 6.61 1.39 27.98
N GLU A 13 7.91 1.21 28.18
CA GLU A 13 8.92 1.07 27.14
C GLU A 13 9.65 -0.25 27.31
N LEU A 14 9.81 -1.01 26.24
CA LEU A 14 10.50 -2.30 26.23
C LEU A 14 11.67 -2.29 25.25
N VAL A 15 12.85 -2.61 25.77
CA VAL A 15 14.02 -2.85 24.93
C VAL A 15 14.28 -4.35 24.86
N ILE A 16 14.13 -4.94 23.68
CA ILE A 16 14.48 -6.35 23.46
C ILE A 16 16.00 -6.47 23.40
N PRO A 17 16.62 -7.41 24.16
CA PRO A 17 18.07 -7.61 24.12
C PRO A 17 18.57 -7.95 22.71
N GLY A 18 19.75 -7.42 22.33
CA GLY A 18 20.36 -7.65 21.01
C GLY A 18 20.75 -9.11 20.69
N THR A 19 20.69 -10.01 21.68
CA THR A 19 20.88 -11.46 21.50
C THR A 19 19.62 -12.18 20.98
N VAL A 20 18.45 -11.51 21.05
CA VAL A 20 17.18 -12.10 20.62
C VAL A 20 17.08 -12.08 19.10
N THR A 21 16.85 -13.25 18.50
CA THR A 21 16.70 -13.42 17.06
C THR A 21 15.25 -13.69 16.63
N LYS A 22 14.37 -14.03 17.58
CA LYS A 22 12.95 -14.34 17.31
C LYS A 22 12.07 -13.83 18.43
N ILE A 23 10.96 -13.20 18.07
CA ILE A 23 9.87 -12.87 18.98
C ILE A 23 8.81 -13.95 18.80
N GLY A 24 8.54 -14.73 19.84
CA GLY A 24 7.61 -15.86 19.80
C GLY A 24 6.16 -15.44 19.61
N SER A 25 5.30 -16.41 19.25
CA SER A 25 3.87 -16.18 19.18
C SER A 25 3.31 -15.77 20.54
N TYR A 26 2.42 -14.78 20.56
CA TYR A 26 1.80 -14.21 21.77
C TYR A 26 2.77 -13.59 22.77
N ALA A 27 4.07 -13.40 22.45
CA ALA A 27 5.09 -12.99 23.43
C ALA A 27 4.71 -11.73 24.25
N PHE A 28 4.07 -10.75 23.61
CA PHE A 28 3.63 -9.51 24.22
C PHE A 28 2.12 -9.26 24.03
N SER A 29 1.35 -10.33 23.80
CA SER A 29 -0.09 -10.19 23.57
C SER A 29 -0.81 -9.63 24.81
N GLY A 30 -1.65 -8.61 24.60
CA GLY A 30 -2.49 -8.01 25.62
C GLY A 30 -1.79 -7.02 26.57
N TYR A 31 -0.54 -6.65 26.33
CA TYR A 31 0.16 -5.65 27.12
C TYR A 31 -0.29 -4.22 26.76
N ILE A 32 -1.38 -3.77 27.37
CA ILE A 32 -2.05 -2.50 27.03
C ILE A 32 -1.26 -1.25 27.44
N GLY A 33 -0.40 -1.36 28.45
CA GLY A 33 0.42 -0.26 28.94
C GLY A 33 1.69 0.00 28.12
N LEU A 34 2.04 -0.91 27.21
CA LEU A 34 3.26 -0.79 26.41
C LEU A 34 3.05 0.25 25.31
N THR A 35 3.76 1.37 25.39
CA THR A 35 3.64 2.50 24.45
C THR A 35 4.76 2.55 23.44
N ASP A 36 5.91 1.95 23.75
CA ASP A 36 7.06 1.88 22.87
C ASP A 36 7.78 0.55 23.00
N ILE A 37 8.36 0.09 21.89
CA ILE A 37 9.22 -1.10 21.84
C ILE A 37 10.37 -0.89 20.87
N ARG A 38 11.59 -1.19 21.35
CA ARG A 38 12.76 -1.27 20.50
C ARG A 38 13.05 -2.72 20.13
N ILE A 39 12.83 -3.05 18.86
CA ILE A 39 13.15 -4.34 18.24
C ILE A 39 14.57 -4.24 17.64
N PRO A 40 15.55 -5.03 18.10
CA PRO A 40 16.93 -4.93 17.62
C PRO A 40 17.10 -5.55 16.22
N ASP A 41 18.16 -5.12 15.51
CA ASP A 41 18.48 -5.57 14.14
C ASP A 41 18.92 -7.05 14.04
N ASN A 42 18.94 -7.78 15.14
CA ASN A 42 19.16 -9.23 15.14
C ASN A 42 17.87 -10.05 15.06
N VAL A 43 16.70 -9.42 15.22
CA VAL A 43 15.41 -10.13 15.13
C VAL A 43 15.12 -10.45 13.68
N ILE A 44 14.92 -11.74 13.39
CA ILE A 44 14.65 -12.28 12.05
C ILE A 44 13.15 -12.54 11.86
N SER A 45 12.43 -12.88 12.95
CA SER A 45 11.00 -13.23 12.85
C SER A 45 10.18 -12.72 14.03
N ILE A 46 8.93 -12.37 13.74
CA ILE A 46 7.89 -12.02 14.71
C ILE A 46 6.78 -13.05 14.56
N GLY A 47 6.39 -13.72 15.64
CA GLY A 47 5.39 -14.78 15.66
C GLY A 47 3.94 -14.29 15.60
N ASP A 48 3.02 -15.25 15.48
CA ASP A 48 1.60 -14.98 15.43
C ASP A 48 1.11 -14.26 16.70
N SER A 49 0.29 -13.23 16.52
CA SER A 49 -0.30 -12.45 17.61
C SER A 49 0.72 -11.91 18.63
N ALA A 50 1.99 -11.77 18.25
CA ALA A 50 3.08 -11.43 19.16
C ALA A 50 2.82 -10.15 19.96
N PHE A 51 2.17 -9.15 19.35
CA PHE A 51 1.80 -7.87 19.95
C PHE A 51 0.28 -7.61 19.91
N SER A 52 -0.51 -8.67 19.78
CA SER A 52 -1.96 -8.53 19.72
C SER A 52 -2.50 -7.81 20.93
N GLY A 53 -3.34 -6.79 20.73
CA GLY A 53 -3.95 -6.00 21.82
C GLY A 53 -3.02 -4.99 22.50
N CYS A 54 -1.83 -4.73 21.97
CA CYS A 54 -0.95 -3.66 22.46
C CYS A 54 -1.49 -2.29 22.01
N ILE A 55 -2.53 -1.81 22.68
CA ILE A 55 -3.23 -0.57 22.32
C ILE A 55 -2.42 0.70 22.61
N GLY A 56 -1.32 0.59 23.35
CA GLY A 56 -0.48 1.74 23.71
C GLY A 56 0.39 2.25 22.56
N PHE A 57 0.70 1.41 21.55
CA PHE A 57 1.55 1.82 20.42
C PHE A 57 0.89 2.91 19.59
N LYS A 58 1.66 3.99 19.34
CA LYS A 58 1.33 5.03 18.35
C LYS A 58 2.20 4.92 17.12
N ASN A 59 3.48 4.62 17.31
CA ASN A 59 4.46 4.46 16.27
C ASN A 59 5.18 3.13 16.46
N LEU A 60 5.44 2.42 15.37
CA LEU A 60 6.14 1.13 15.43
C LEU A 60 7.18 1.06 14.33
N VAL A 61 8.38 0.59 14.68
CA VAL A 61 9.46 0.36 13.73
C VAL A 61 9.87 -1.10 13.76
N ILE A 62 9.68 -1.79 12.65
CA ILE A 62 10.16 -3.15 12.43
C ILE A 62 11.45 -3.08 11.64
N PRO A 63 12.57 -3.61 12.16
CA PRO A 63 13.88 -3.50 11.52
C PRO A 63 13.96 -4.34 10.23
N ASN A 64 14.89 -3.96 9.34
CA ASN A 64 15.11 -4.61 8.04
C ASN A 64 15.61 -6.06 8.15
N SER A 65 16.11 -6.48 9.30
CA SER A 65 16.50 -7.86 9.59
C SER A 65 15.31 -8.83 9.62
N VAL A 66 14.10 -8.33 9.93
CA VAL A 66 12.90 -9.16 9.97
C VAL A 66 12.54 -9.63 8.56
N THR A 67 12.41 -10.94 8.38
CA THR A 67 12.05 -11.59 7.11
C THR A 67 10.68 -12.24 7.14
N SER A 68 10.09 -12.42 8.34
CA SER A 68 8.73 -12.95 8.49
C SER A 68 7.98 -12.32 9.67
N ILE A 69 6.69 -12.08 9.46
CA ILE A 69 5.77 -11.57 10.48
C ILE A 69 4.53 -12.47 10.48
N GLY A 70 4.20 -13.02 11.64
CA GLY A 70 3.10 -13.94 11.84
C GLY A 70 1.72 -13.33 11.66
N ASN A 71 0.72 -14.19 11.54
CA ASN A 71 -0.68 -13.80 11.42
C ASN A 71 -1.12 -13.01 12.66
N ALA A 72 -1.86 -11.90 12.40
CA ALA A 72 -2.42 -11.07 13.47
C ALA A 72 -1.37 -10.56 14.47
N ALA A 73 -0.08 -10.47 14.09
CA ALA A 73 1.01 -10.07 14.99
C ALA A 73 0.72 -8.75 15.71
N PHE A 74 0.02 -7.83 15.07
CA PHE A 74 -0.37 -6.51 15.60
C PHE A 74 -1.90 -6.32 15.68
N ASN A 75 -2.65 -7.42 15.74
CA ASN A 75 -4.10 -7.33 15.87
C ASN A 75 -4.51 -6.53 17.09
N GLY A 76 -5.46 -5.62 16.95
CA GLY A 76 -5.94 -4.79 18.05
C GLY A 76 -4.99 -3.66 18.50
N CYS A 77 -3.90 -3.37 17.78
CA CYS A 77 -3.07 -2.18 18.03
C CYS A 77 -3.80 -0.91 17.51
N THR A 78 -4.97 -0.61 18.09
CA THR A 78 -5.95 0.35 17.55
C THR A 78 -5.53 1.82 17.61
N ASN A 79 -4.48 2.14 18.36
CA ASN A 79 -3.96 3.52 18.46
C ASN A 79 -2.75 3.76 17.55
N LEU A 80 -2.34 2.76 16.75
CA LEU A 80 -1.20 2.89 15.86
C LEU A 80 -1.50 3.92 14.76
N GLU A 81 -0.68 4.95 14.68
CA GLU A 81 -0.77 6.06 13.72
C GLU A 81 0.26 5.92 12.61
N SER A 82 1.44 5.35 12.92
CA SER A 82 2.49 5.10 11.92
C SER A 82 3.19 3.77 12.14
N ILE A 83 3.61 3.16 11.02
CA ILE A 83 4.44 1.96 11.04
C ILE A 83 5.52 2.01 9.98
N THR A 84 6.73 1.61 10.35
CA THR A 84 7.84 1.35 9.42
C THR A 84 8.06 -0.15 9.35
N LEU A 85 8.07 -0.72 8.14
CA LEU A 85 8.23 -2.17 7.92
C LEU A 85 9.23 -2.47 6.80
N PRO A 86 9.94 -3.59 6.87
CA PRO A 86 10.83 -4.04 5.81
C PRO A 86 10.08 -4.56 4.56
N PHE A 87 8.81 -4.94 4.69
CA PHE A 87 7.91 -5.43 3.64
C PHE A 87 6.46 -5.42 4.14
N VAL A 88 5.50 -5.64 3.25
CA VAL A 88 4.07 -5.73 3.59
C VAL A 88 3.62 -7.18 3.59
N GLY A 89 2.96 -7.62 4.66
CA GLY A 89 2.40 -8.97 4.79
C GLY A 89 3.24 -9.93 5.62
N ALA A 90 3.16 -11.23 5.30
CA ALA A 90 3.77 -12.32 6.07
C ALA A 90 5.27 -12.44 5.90
N GLU A 91 5.74 -12.29 4.67
CA GLU A 91 7.13 -12.55 4.30
C GLU A 91 7.62 -11.55 3.27
N LYS A 92 8.93 -11.32 3.31
CA LYS A 92 9.60 -10.46 2.34
C LYS A 92 9.48 -11.08 0.93
N ASP A 93 8.89 -10.34 0.01
CA ASP A 93 8.65 -10.76 -1.38
C ASP A 93 7.83 -12.06 -1.52
N GLY A 94 7.08 -12.46 -0.47
CA GLY A 94 6.16 -13.60 -0.49
C GLY A 94 5.02 -13.44 -1.49
N GLU A 95 4.52 -14.54 -2.05
CA GLU A 95 3.38 -14.54 -2.97
C GLU A 95 2.04 -14.52 -2.20
N GLU A 96 2.02 -15.17 -1.05
CA GLU A 96 0.83 -15.30 -0.20
C GLU A 96 0.87 -14.31 0.96
N ASN A 97 -0.32 -13.94 1.45
CA ASN A 97 -0.48 -13.10 2.64
C ASN A 97 0.26 -11.76 2.57
N GLY A 98 0.42 -11.20 1.36
CA GLY A 98 1.15 -9.96 1.10
C GLY A 98 0.42 -8.68 1.52
N SER A 99 -0.55 -8.72 2.43
CA SER A 99 -1.35 -7.57 2.85
C SER A 99 -1.11 -7.16 4.31
N LEU A 100 -1.30 -5.88 4.62
CA LEU A 100 -1.32 -5.40 6.01
C LEU A 100 -2.40 -6.11 6.84
N SER A 101 -3.53 -6.47 6.23
CA SER A 101 -4.60 -7.18 6.92
C SER A 101 -4.15 -8.51 7.52
N TYR A 102 -3.16 -9.18 6.93
CA TYR A 102 -2.59 -10.39 7.49
C TYR A 102 -1.95 -10.15 8.86
N ILE A 103 -1.09 -9.13 8.95
CA ILE A 103 -0.37 -8.83 10.20
C ILE A 103 -1.24 -8.10 11.24
N PHE A 104 -2.31 -7.44 10.81
CA PHE A 104 -3.28 -6.81 11.72
C PHE A 104 -4.50 -7.69 12.03
N GLY A 105 -4.63 -8.88 11.41
CA GLY A 105 -5.68 -9.84 11.74
C GLY A 105 -7.09 -9.44 11.34
N SER A 106 -7.27 -8.50 10.41
CA SER A 106 -8.58 -8.08 9.94
C SER A 106 -8.74 -8.28 8.44
N SER A 107 -9.88 -8.85 8.03
CA SER A 107 -10.19 -9.08 6.62
C SER A 107 -10.43 -7.81 5.80
N TYR A 108 -10.58 -6.64 6.42
CA TYR A 108 -10.91 -5.38 5.75
C TYR A 108 -10.40 -4.17 6.54
N GLY A 109 -9.11 -3.91 6.56
CA GLY A 109 -8.55 -2.60 6.95
C GLY A 109 -9.03 -1.96 8.27
N ALA A 110 -10.00 -2.58 8.94
CA ALA A 110 -10.69 -2.01 10.10
C ALA A 110 -9.84 -2.02 11.38
N ALA A 111 -8.70 -2.69 11.38
CA ALA A 111 -7.94 -2.89 12.60
C ALA A 111 -7.22 -1.64 13.07
N SER A 112 -6.91 -0.71 12.18
CA SER A 112 -6.28 0.53 12.57
C SER A 112 -6.88 1.71 11.83
N LEU A 113 -8.04 2.13 12.27
CA LEU A 113 -8.68 3.37 11.80
C LEU A 113 -7.81 4.61 12.01
N LYS A 114 -6.74 4.50 12.83
CA LYS A 114 -5.82 5.60 13.12
C LYS A 114 -4.56 5.57 12.28
N LEU A 115 -4.25 4.47 11.59
CA LEU A 115 -3.03 4.36 10.77
C LEU A 115 -3.10 5.36 9.60
N LYS A 116 -2.18 6.31 9.62
CA LYS A 116 -2.08 7.41 8.66
C LYS A 116 -0.83 7.33 7.79
N SER A 117 0.25 6.77 8.34
CA SER A 117 1.53 6.72 7.64
C SER A 117 2.13 5.32 7.66
N VAL A 118 2.59 4.85 6.51
CA VAL A 118 3.35 3.61 6.35
C VAL A 118 4.62 3.87 5.57
N VAL A 119 5.75 3.47 6.13
CA VAL A 119 7.05 3.49 5.45
C VAL A 119 7.47 2.06 5.17
N VAL A 120 7.52 1.67 3.91
CA VAL A 120 8.11 0.40 3.48
C VAL A 120 9.57 0.65 3.17
N THR A 121 10.48 -0.13 3.79
CA THR A 121 11.94 0.10 3.69
C THR A 121 12.66 -0.93 2.84
N GLY A 122 11.97 -1.98 2.39
CA GLY A 122 12.56 -3.06 1.60
C GLY A 122 11.52 -3.80 0.76
N GLY A 123 11.89 -5.00 0.30
CA GLY A 123 11.06 -5.78 -0.63
C GLY A 123 11.18 -5.27 -2.07
N THR A 124 10.88 -6.12 -3.03
CA THR A 124 10.93 -5.80 -4.47
C THR A 124 9.55 -5.60 -5.07
N LYS A 125 8.49 -5.85 -4.30
CA LYS A 125 7.11 -5.69 -4.73
C LYS A 125 6.20 -5.17 -3.60
N ILE A 126 5.17 -4.42 -4.00
CA ILE A 126 3.98 -4.21 -3.19
C ILE A 126 2.98 -5.27 -3.61
N GLY A 127 2.66 -6.21 -2.71
CA GLY A 127 1.82 -7.37 -2.98
C GLY A 127 0.39 -7.03 -3.37
N SER A 128 -0.35 -8.03 -3.87
CA SER A 128 -1.77 -7.88 -4.13
C SER A 128 -2.53 -7.59 -2.83
N TYR A 129 -3.47 -6.65 -2.88
CA TYR A 129 -4.27 -6.19 -1.74
C TYR A 129 -3.46 -5.61 -0.56
N ALA A 130 -2.19 -5.24 -0.77
CA ALA A 130 -1.26 -4.83 0.30
C ALA A 130 -1.86 -3.81 1.27
N PHE A 131 -2.51 -2.77 0.77
CA PHE A 131 -3.14 -1.69 1.53
C PHE A 131 -4.63 -1.55 1.25
N SER A 132 -5.26 -2.57 0.67
CA SER A 132 -6.68 -2.48 0.27
C SER A 132 -7.58 -2.17 1.45
N GLY A 133 -8.44 -1.15 1.31
CA GLY A 133 -9.41 -0.74 2.33
C GLY A 133 -8.87 0.15 3.44
N TYR A 134 -7.59 0.54 3.43
CA TYR A 134 -7.03 1.45 4.41
C TYR A 134 -7.42 2.91 4.11
N THR A 135 -8.69 3.22 4.32
CA THR A 135 -9.30 4.51 3.94
C THR A 135 -8.71 5.72 4.66
N GLY A 136 -8.15 5.52 5.86
CA GLY A 136 -7.53 6.57 6.69
C GLY A 136 -6.06 6.87 6.35
N LEU A 137 -5.45 6.04 5.50
CA LEU A 137 -4.03 6.16 5.14
C LEU A 137 -3.82 7.37 4.24
N THR A 138 -2.96 8.29 4.67
CA THR A 138 -2.70 9.56 3.99
C THR A 138 -1.30 9.64 3.40
N ASP A 139 -0.36 8.85 3.94
CA ASP A 139 1.03 8.87 3.53
C ASP A 139 1.58 7.43 3.42
N ILE A 140 2.17 7.12 2.27
CA ILE A 140 2.88 5.86 2.03
C ILE A 140 4.19 6.17 1.32
N ARG A 141 5.27 5.68 1.91
CA ARG A 141 6.57 5.67 1.25
C ARG A 141 6.87 4.29 0.70
N ILE A 142 7.04 4.21 -0.61
CA ILE A 142 7.47 3.02 -1.36
C ILE A 142 8.97 3.15 -1.63
N PRO A 143 9.81 2.14 -1.32
CA PRO A 143 11.25 2.24 -1.55
C PRO A 143 11.63 2.06 -3.03
N ASP A 144 12.80 2.62 -3.41
CA ASP A 144 13.28 2.65 -4.80
C ASP A 144 13.71 1.29 -5.38
N ASN A 145 13.59 0.21 -4.62
CA ASN A 145 13.83 -1.16 -5.10
C ASN A 145 12.55 -1.91 -5.51
N VAL A 146 11.38 -1.30 -5.36
CA VAL A 146 10.11 -1.90 -5.78
C VAL A 146 9.97 -1.86 -7.30
N ILE A 147 9.73 -3.04 -7.91
CA ILE A 147 9.58 -3.21 -9.35
C ILE A 147 8.14 -3.46 -9.78
N SER A 148 7.26 -3.82 -8.84
CA SER A 148 5.85 -4.09 -9.15
C SER A 148 4.89 -3.65 -8.05
N ILE A 149 3.71 -3.19 -8.47
CA ILE A 149 2.54 -2.91 -7.62
C ILE A 149 1.47 -3.92 -8.01
N GLY A 150 1.02 -4.74 -7.06
CA GLY A 150 0.11 -5.86 -7.28
C GLY A 150 -1.34 -5.47 -7.53
N VAL A 151 -2.16 -6.49 -7.81
CA VAL A 151 -3.61 -6.34 -8.01
C VAL A 151 -4.26 -5.76 -6.76
N SER A 152 -5.09 -4.71 -6.92
CA SER A 152 -5.82 -4.05 -5.84
C SER A 152 -4.94 -3.58 -4.66
N ALA A 153 -3.64 -3.33 -4.90
CA ALA A 153 -2.67 -3.04 -3.83
C ALA A 153 -3.08 -1.86 -2.95
N PHE A 154 -3.65 -0.81 -3.54
CA PHE A 154 -4.12 0.41 -2.85
C PHE A 154 -5.63 0.63 -3.04
N LYS A 155 -6.37 -0.43 -3.38
CA LYS A 155 -7.81 -0.30 -3.60
C LYS A 155 -8.48 0.35 -2.38
N ASP A 156 -9.35 1.35 -2.62
CA ASP A 156 -10.09 2.11 -1.60
C ASP A 156 -9.20 2.83 -0.57
N CYS A 157 -7.95 3.16 -0.89
CA CYS A 157 -7.12 4.05 -0.07
C CYS A 157 -7.57 5.51 -0.27
N LYS A 158 -8.74 5.85 0.23
CA LYS A 158 -9.42 7.14 -0.02
C LYS A 158 -8.69 8.36 0.53
N GLY A 159 -7.87 8.16 1.57
CA GLY A 159 -7.09 9.21 2.22
C GLY A 159 -5.81 9.61 1.46
N LEU A 160 -5.33 8.79 0.51
CA LEU A 160 -4.11 9.09 -0.24
C LEU A 160 -4.34 10.27 -1.19
N THR A 161 -3.67 11.38 -0.90
CA THR A 161 -3.72 12.60 -1.75
C THR A 161 -2.49 12.72 -2.64
N ASN A 162 -1.36 12.20 -2.19
CA ASN A 162 -0.09 12.19 -2.90
C ASN A 162 0.55 10.81 -2.75
N LEU A 163 1.05 10.28 -3.85
CA LEU A 163 1.83 9.05 -3.84
C LEU A 163 2.96 9.20 -4.86
N VAL A 164 4.18 8.97 -4.41
CA VAL A 164 5.34 8.87 -5.28
C VAL A 164 5.53 7.41 -5.65
N ILE A 165 5.33 7.09 -6.93
CA ILE A 165 5.63 5.77 -7.50
C ILE A 165 7.10 5.80 -7.94
N PRO A 166 7.96 4.92 -7.40
CA PRO A 166 9.38 4.91 -7.74
C PRO A 166 9.66 4.66 -9.22
N ASN A 167 10.74 5.25 -9.73
CA ASN A 167 11.19 5.06 -11.11
C ASN A 167 11.74 3.65 -11.42
N THR A 168 11.67 2.74 -10.48
CA THR A 168 12.00 1.31 -10.64
C THR A 168 10.78 0.47 -10.99
N VAL A 169 9.55 0.96 -10.71
CA VAL A 169 8.31 0.23 -10.95
C VAL A 169 8.10 -0.01 -12.45
N LYS A 170 7.89 -1.27 -12.83
CA LYS A 170 7.63 -1.74 -14.20
C LYS A 170 6.17 -2.07 -14.44
N THR A 171 5.47 -2.57 -13.42
CA THR A 171 4.10 -3.05 -13.58
C THR A 171 3.17 -2.51 -12.49
N ILE A 172 1.98 -2.12 -12.90
CA ILE A 172 0.87 -1.74 -12.03
C ILE A 172 -0.27 -2.71 -12.30
N GLY A 173 -0.72 -3.44 -11.28
CA GLY A 173 -1.75 -4.48 -11.38
C GLY A 173 -3.16 -3.93 -11.62
N ALA A 174 -4.07 -4.83 -12.00
CA ALA A 174 -5.48 -4.49 -12.14
C ALA A 174 -6.06 -3.93 -10.83
N ASN A 175 -6.92 -2.91 -10.93
CA ASN A 175 -7.54 -2.23 -9.80
C ASN A 175 -6.56 -1.68 -8.74
N ALA A 176 -5.28 -1.53 -9.07
CA ALA A 176 -4.24 -1.21 -8.08
C ALA A 176 -4.57 0.03 -7.23
N PHE A 177 -5.19 1.04 -7.82
CA PHE A 177 -5.62 2.29 -7.17
C PHE A 177 -7.12 2.53 -7.27
N SER A 178 -7.90 1.48 -7.57
CA SER A 178 -9.35 1.63 -7.67
C SER A 178 -9.93 2.21 -6.40
N GLY A 179 -10.82 3.22 -6.51
CA GLY A 179 -11.46 3.88 -5.38
C GLY A 179 -10.56 4.85 -4.59
N CYS A 180 -9.35 5.17 -5.06
CA CYS A 180 -8.48 6.18 -4.44
C CYS A 180 -8.99 7.59 -4.74
N THR A 181 -10.04 8.01 -4.06
CA THR A 181 -10.71 9.30 -4.27
C THR A 181 -9.90 10.50 -3.79
N GLY A 182 -8.79 10.29 -3.05
CA GLY A 182 -7.94 11.39 -2.57
C GLY A 182 -7.07 12.02 -3.65
N PHE A 183 -6.76 11.30 -4.74
CA PHE A 183 -5.89 11.82 -5.79
C PHE A 183 -6.55 12.92 -6.60
N LYS A 184 -5.84 14.05 -6.74
CA LYS A 184 -6.14 15.13 -7.70
C LYS A 184 -5.20 15.10 -8.89
N ASN A 185 -3.92 14.86 -8.64
CA ASN A 185 -2.89 14.76 -9.65
C ASN A 185 -2.12 13.45 -9.44
N LEU A 186 -1.88 12.72 -10.51
CA LEU A 186 -1.15 11.45 -10.44
C LEU A 186 -0.10 11.40 -11.54
N VAL A 187 1.11 10.97 -11.16
CA VAL A 187 2.23 10.80 -12.08
C VAL A 187 2.65 9.34 -12.08
N ILE A 188 2.54 8.69 -13.23
CA ILE A 188 3.05 7.35 -13.46
C ILE A 188 4.40 7.48 -14.16
N PRO A 189 5.48 6.95 -13.57
CA PRO A 189 6.83 7.14 -14.11
C PRO A 189 7.06 6.40 -15.43
N ASN A 190 8.01 6.89 -16.24
CA ASN A 190 8.37 6.30 -17.53
C ASN A 190 8.95 4.89 -17.45
N SER A 191 9.31 4.43 -16.28
CA SER A 191 9.76 3.06 -16.03
C SER A 191 8.64 2.03 -16.18
N VAL A 192 7.37 2.44 -16.00
CA VAL A 192 6.21 1.55 -16.10
C VAL A 192 6.01 1.13 -17.55
N THR A 193 5.84 -0.16 -17.75
CA THR A 193 5.65 -0.79 -19.06
C THR A 193 4.29 -1.47 -19.21
N SER A 194 3.59 -1.71 -18.08
CA SER A 194 2.24 -2.31 -18.08
C SER A 194 1.38 -1.73 -16.98
N ILE A 195 0.12 -1.42 -17.30
CA ILE A 195 -0.91 -0.94 -16.39
C ILE A 195 -2.13 -1.84 -16.56
N GLY A 196 -2.56 -2.47 -15.47
CA GLY A 196 -3.68 -3.40 -15.45
C GLY A 196 -5.04 -2.72 -15.64
N TYR A 197 -6.04 -3.54 -16.01
CA TYR A 197 -7.41 -3.13 -16.16
C TYR A 197 -7.96 -2.41 -14.91
N ALA A 198 -8.66 -1.31 -15.13
CA ALA A 198 -9.32 -0.54 -14.07
C ALA A 198 -8.35 -0.07 -12.95
N ALA A 199 -7.05 0.07 -13.25
CA ALA A 199 -6.05 0.44 -12.25
C ALA A 199 -6.43 1.72 -11.49
N PHE A 200 -7.14 2.66 -12.11
CA PHE A 200 -7.58 3.94 -11.55
C PHE A 200 -9.11 4.10 -11.54
N ASP A 201 -9.84 2.99 -11.61
CA ASP A 201 -11.31 3.02 -11.53
C ASP A 201 -11.76 3.69 -10.23
N GLY A 202 -12.77 4.55 -10.29
CA GLY A 202 -13.29 5.23 -9.11
C GLY A 202 -12.37 6.31 -8.49
N CYS A 203 -11.27 6.71 -9.14
CA CYS A 203 -10.47 7.88 -8.74
C CYS A 203 -11.20 9.20 -9.09
N THR A 204 -12.37 9.41 -8.51
CA THR A 204 -13.37 10.41 -8.96
C THR A 204 -12.91 11.86 -8.88
N ASN A 205 -11.93 12.17 -8.04
CA ASN A 205 -11.41 13.54 -7.85
C ASN A 205 -10.17 13.84 -8.70
N LEU A 206 -9.78 12.93 -9.60
CA LEU A 206 -8.61 13.11 -10.45
C LEU A 206 -8.85 14.24 -11.48
N GLU A 207 -7.97 15.23 -11.46
CA GLU A 207 -8.01 16.42 -12.33
C GLU A 207 -6.94 16.33 -13.44
N SER A 208 -5.78 15.72 -13.12
CA SER A 208 -4.71 15.49 -14.09
C SER A 208 -4.01 14.15 -13.88
N ILE A 209 -3.56 13.55 -15.00
CA ILE A 209 -2.73 12.35 -14.97
C ILE A 209 -1.58 12.47 -15.96
N THR A 210 -0.39 12.05 -15.52
CA THR A 210 0.78 11.88 -16.40
C THR A 210 1.04 10.38 -16.55
N LEU A 211 1.14 9.92 -17.79
CA LEU A 211 1.30 8.52 -18.16
C LEU A 211 2.51 8.31 -19.08
N PRO A 212 3.21 7.19 -18.97
CA PRO A 212 4.27 6.82 -19.90
C PRO A 212 3.75 6.37 -21.28
N PHE A 213 2.47 5.96 -21.38
CA PHE A 213 1.78 5.50 -22.60
C PHE A 213 0.27 5.49 -22.39
N VAL A 214 -0.47 5.21 -23.46
CA VAL A 214 -1.95 5.07 -23.43
C VAL A 214 -2.33 3.59 -23.47
N GLY A 215 -3.28 3.20 -22.62
CA GLY A 215 -3.79 1.83 -22.56
C GLY A 215 -3.04 0.93 -21.58
N ALA A 216 -2.95 -0.37 -21.91
CA ALA A 216 -2.44 -1.40 -21.02
C ALA A 216 -0.92 -1.53 -21.04
N GLU A 217 -0.30 -1.37 -22.23
CA GLU A 217 1.11 -1.69 -22.44
C GLU A 217 1.83 -0.63 -23.28
N LYS A 218 3.12 -0.46 -22.96
CA LYS A 218 3.97 0.58 -23.54
C LYS A 218 4.20 0.41 -25.05
N ASP A 219 4.24 -0.81 -25.52
CA ASP A 219 4.42 -1.13 -26.95
C ASP A 219 3.14 -0.94 -27.79
N GLY A 220 2.00 -0.66 -27.13
CA GLY A 220 0.73 -0.45 -27.80
C GLY A 220 0.14 -1.69 -28.47
N THR A 221 0.57 -2.91 -28.10
CA THR A 221 0.09 -4.16 -28.69
C THR A 221 -1.25 -4.62 -28.14
N ALA A 222 -1.60 -4.20 -26.92
CA ALA A 222 -2.84 -4.63 -26.27
C ALA A 222 -3.57 -3.45 -25.62
N ASN A 223 -4.91 -3.46 -25.72
CA ASN A 223 -5.80 -2.53 -25.01
C ASN A 223 -5.32 -1.08 -25.08
N THR A 224 -5.19 -0.54 -26.28
CA THR A 224 -4.66 0.80 -26.57
C THR A 224 -5.61 1.95 -26.16
N ASP A 225 -6.75 1.62 -25.57
CA ASP A 225 -7.77 2.56 -25.16
C ASP A 225 -7.43 3.20 -23.81
N PHE A 226 -7.48 4.52 -23.73
CA PHE A 226 -7.28 5.28 -22.49
C PHE A 226 -8.26 4.88 -21.38
N ALA A 227 -9.50 4.57 -21.74
CA ALA A 227 -10.52 4.14 -20.80
C ALA A 227 -10.23 2.79 -20.12
N TYR A 228 -9.35 1.95 -20.70
CA TYR A 228 -8.97 0.67 -20.15
C TYR A 228 -8.48 0.77 -18.69
N ILE A 229 -7.64 1.77 -18.40
CA ILE A 229 -7.09 1.97 -17.06
C ILE A 229 -8.09 2.52 -16.05
N PHE A 230 -9.24 3.03 -16.51
CA PHE A 230 -10.34 3.48 -15.66
C PHE A 230 -11.49 2.47 -15.54
N GLY A 231 -11.37 1.33 -16.23
CA GLY A 231 -12.43 0.33 -16.30
C GLY A 231 -13.60 0.77 -17.16
N TYR A 232 -14.07 -0.12 -18.00
CA TYR A 232 -15.33 0.09 -18.74
C TYR A 232 -16.27 -1.08 -18.46
N SER A 233 -17.55 -0.79 -18.43
CA SER A 233 -18.58 -1.82 -18.42
C SER A 233 -19.38 -1.72 -19.72
N SER A 234 -19.87 -2.86 -20.19
CA SER A 234 -20.73 -2.95 -21.38
C SER A 234 -22.02 -2.09 -21.28
N TYR A 235 -22.31 -1.54 -20.11
CA TYR A 235 -23.53 -0.76 -19.82
C TYR A 235 -23.27 0.74 -19.54
N LYS A 236 -22.01 1.15 -19.35
CA LYS A 236 -21.62 2.56 -19.20
C LYS A 236 -20.33 2.77 -19.96
N PRO A 237 -20.34 3.64 -20.98
CA PRO A 237 -19.10 4.05 -21.59
C PRO A 237 -18.27 4.79 -20.54
N TYR A 238 -17.16 4.20 -20.11
CA TYR A 238 -16.03 4.81 -19.44
C TYR A 238 -16.28 5.42 -18.04
N ASN A 239 -15.60 4.86 -17.04
CA ASN A 239 -15.51 5.41 -15.67
C ASN A 239 -14.44 6.52 -15.57
N ILE A 240 -14.17 7.23 -16.67
CA ILE A 240 -13.22 8.35 -16.66
C ILE A 240 -13.76 9.44 -15.72
N PRO A 241 -12.94 9.90 -14.75
CA PRO A 241 -13.37 10.92 -13.80
C PRO A 241 -13.86 12.18 -14.52
N SER A 242 -15.04 12.69 -14.17
CA SER A 242 -15.61 13.90 -14.79
C SER A 242 -14.74 15.16 -14.60
N GLY A 243 -13.93 15.16 -13.52
CA GLY A 243 -12.97 16.22 -13.21
C GLY A 243 -11.67 16.14 -14.01
N LEU A 244 -11.38 15.01 -14.67
CA LEU A 244 -10.13 14.83 -15.40
C LEU A 244 -10.11 15.68 -16.66
N LYS A 245 -9.22 16.69 -16.67
CA LYS A 245 -9.10 17.68 -17.74
C LYS A 245 -7.79 17.58 -18.50
N THR A 246 -6.73 17.17 -17.83
CA THR A 246 -5.37 17.15 -18.41
C THR A 246 -4.77 15.77 -18.39
N VAL A 247 -4.33 15.30 -19.55
CA VAL A 247 -3.56 14.07 -19.73
C VAL A 247 -2.23 14.43 -20.36
N SER A 248 -1.13 14.06 -19.69
CA SER A 248 0.23 14.21 -20.24
C SER A 248 0.80 12.83 -20.55
N ILE A 249 1.25 12.62 -21.78
CA ILE A 249 1.86 11.37 -22.23
C ILE A 249 3.35 11.63 -22.44
N THR A 250 4.18 10.94 -21.68
CA THR A 250 5.63 11.21 -21.62
C THR A 250 6.49 10.18 -22.38
N GLY A 251 5.85 9.17 -22.96
CA GLY A 251 6.52 8.08 -23.69
C GLY A 251 5.54 7.30 -24.53
N GLY A 252 5.83 6.01 -24.72
CA GLY A 252 5.07 5.12 -25.58
C GLY A 252 5.61 5.13 -27.02
N GLU A 253 5.28 4.09 -27.78
CA GLU A 253 5.70 3.95 -29.18
C GLU A 253 4.60 4.37 -30.16
N SER A 254 3.34 4.33 -29.70
CA SER A 254 2.17 4.70 -30.50
C SER A 254 0.99 5.11 -29.63
N ILE A 255 0.05 5.84 -30.23
CA ILE A 255 -1.29 6.04 -29.73
C ILE A 255 -2.22 5.26 -30.65
N GLY A 256 -2.93 4.28 -30.10
CA GLY A 256 -3.78 3.38 -30.87
C GLY A 256 -4.98 4.08 -31.52
N ASN A 257 -5.65 3.36 -32.42
CA ASN A 257 -6.89 3.84 -33.03
C ASN A 257 -7.95 4.11 -31.97
N ALA A 258 -8.62 5.27 -32.07
CA ALA A 258 -9.65 5.67 -31.13
C ALA A 258 -9.24 5.71 -29.64
N ALA A 259 -7.95 5.83 -29.34
CA ALA A 259 -7.40 5.75 -27.99
C ALA A 259 -8.09 6.66 -26.98
N PHE A 260 -8.60 7.81 -27.39
CA PHE A 260 -9.37 8.77 -26.58
C PHE A 260 -10.83 8.88 -27.00
N TYR A 261 -11.38 7.84 -27.65
CA TYR A 261 -12.78 7.84 -28.07
C TYR A 261 -13.69 8.04 -26.84
N GLU A 262 -14.71 8.91 -26.97
CA GLU A 262 -15.64 9.29 -25.90
C GLU A 262 -15.00 9.88 -24.61
N CYS A 263 -13.74 10.32 -24.66
CA CYS A 263 -13.09 11.01 -23.56
C CYS A 263 -13.44 12.51 -23.47
N GLY A 264 -14.71 12.84 -23.61
CA GLY A 264 -15.20 14.23 -23.76
C GLY A 264 -14.94 15.17 -22.56
N THR A 265 -14.50 14.66 -21.42
CA THR A 265 -14.12 15.48 -20.27
C THR A 265 -12.72 16.07 -20.41
N ILE A 266 -11.84 15.45 -21.23
CA ILE A 266 -10.44 15.85 -21.38
C ILE A 266 -10.37 17.06 -22.31
N THR A 267 -9.76 18.15 -21.82
CA THR A 267 -9.62 19.40 -22.56
C THR A 267 -8.18 19.66 -23.00
N SER A 268 -7.19 18.93 -22.46
CA SER A 268 -5.78 19.07 -22.80
C SER A 268 -5.09 17.71 -22.84
N ILE A 269 -4.45 17.40 -23.96
CA ILE A 269 -3.54 16.27 -24.13
C ILE A 269 -2.19 16.85 -24.55
N ARG A 270 -1.12 16.42 -23.89
CA ARG A 270 0.25 16.90 -24.15
C ARG A 270 1.20 15.75 -24.33
#